data_c5a3985e9a864267fe3d1842cd850cbf
#
_entry.id   c5a3985e9a864267fe3d1842cd850cbf
#
_cell.length_a   1.000
_cell.length_b   1.000
_cell.length_c   1.000
_cell.angle_alpha   90.00
_cell.angle_beta   90.00
_cell.angle_gamma   90.00
#
_symmetry.space_group_name_H-M   'P 1'
#
loop_
_entity.id
_entity.type
_entity.pdbx_description
1 polymer ?
#
loop_
_entity_poly.entity_id
_entity_poly.type
_entity_poly.pdbx_seq_one_letter_code
_entity_poly.pdbx_strand_id
1 'polypeptide(L)'
;MARMRRLRPTKETAPDPMKTLEQYLNDAAQAHGHLCAGQVLGVRLAMLGLKKLGIEDPQGKDRKRLVTFVEIDRCATDAVMVVTGCRLGKRALKFRDWGKMAATFVDVETGKAVRVAARESSKALAKSMHPNVTDKNQAQMLAYQVMTDDQMFQTQWVHVELPPEEFPGFKGERVVCEQCGEGINFRREVRRGAKVLCRACAGERYYEPIV
;
A
#
# COMPACT_ATOMS: atom_id res chain seq x y z
N MET A 1 51.85 8.26 14.67
CA MET A 1 50.80 7.90 15.66
C MET A 1 49.44 7.91 15.00
N ALA A 2 48.95 6.74 14.61
CA ALA A 2 47.66 6.60 13.92
C ALA A 2 46.54 6.53 14.97
N ARG A 3 45.57 7.44 14.89
CA ARG A 3 44.37 7.44 15.75
C ARG A 3 43.44 6.30 15.32
N MET A 4 43.35 5.26 16.10
CA MET A 4 42.31 4.22 15.98
C MET A 4 40.91 4.87 16.18
N ARG A 5 40.11 4.88 15.11
CA ARG A 5 38.66 5.17 15.18
C ARG A 5 37.99 4.04 15.96
N ARG A 6 37.49 4.32 17.14
CA ARG A 6 36.59 3.39 17.87
C ARG A 6 35.33 3.23 17.07
N LEU A 7 35.05 2.03 16.56
CA LEU A 7 33.75 1.63 16.04
C LEU A 7 32.72 1.72 17.18
N ARG A 8 31.70 2.51 16.99
CA ARG A 8 30.55 2.51 17.92
C ARG A 8 29.84 1.16 17.79
N PRO A 9 29.46 0.50 18.92
CA PRO A 9 28.66 -0.71 18.84
C PRO A 9 27.30 -0.33 18.23
N THR A 10 26.91 -0.99 17.16
CA THR A 10 25.55 -0.97 16.64
C THR A 10 24.67 -1.61 17.70
N LYS A 11 23.73 -0.84 18.28
CA LYS A 11 22.66 -1.40 19.05
C LYS A 11 21.85 -2.30 18.12
N GLU A 12 21.99 -3.59 18.24
CA GLU A 12 21.00 -4.55 17.80
C GLU A 12 19.74 -4.33 18.65
N THR A 13 18.86 -3.46 18.18
CA THR A 13 17.50 -3.37 18.75
C THR A 13 16.78 -4.64 18.28
N ALA A 14 16.29 -5.44 19.24
CA ALA A 14 15.33 -6.49 18.95
C ALA A 14 14.24 -5.93 18.01
N PRO A 15 13.77 -6.70 17.02
CA PRO A 15 12.73 -6.23 16.11
C PRO A 15 11.53 -5.79 16.95
N ASP A 16 11.08 -4.57 16.72
CA ASP A 16 9.86 -4.06 17.36
C ASP A 16 8.70 -4.92 16.85
N PRO A 17 7.99 -5.67 17.70
CA PRO A 17 6.95 -6.57 17.23
C PRO A 17 5.87 -5.76 16.50
N MET A 18 5.23 -6.37 15.51
CA MET A 18 4.11 -5.73 14.80
C MET A 18 3.12 -5.14 15.81
N LYS A 19 2.74 -3.88 15.62
CA LYS A 19 1.82 -3.16 16.52
C LYS A 19 0.50 -3.92 16.69
N THR A 20 -0.16 -3.72 17.82
CA THR A 20 -1.50 -4.25 18.06
C THR A 20 -2.53 -3.59 17.15
N LEU A 21 -3.71 -4.21 17.01
CA LEU A 21 -4.82 -3.62 16.27
C LEU A 21 -5.14 -2.20 16.78
N GLU A 22 -5.25 -2.03 18.09
CA GLU A 22 -5.55 -0.75 18.72
C GLU A 22 -4.50 0.32 18.39
N GLN A 23 -3.22 -0.02 18.45
CA GLN A 23 -2.13 0.90 18.10
C GLN A 23 -2.21 1.32 16.63
N TYR A 24 -2.46 0.39 15.71
CA TYR A 24 -2.63 0.73 14.30
C TYR A 24 -3.89 1.55 14.03
N LEU A 25 -4.99 1.31 14.75
CA LEU A 25 -6.20 2.13 14.62
C LEU A 25 -5.97 3.56 15.08
N ASN A 26 -5.22 3.75 16.17
CA ASN A 26 -4.84 5.08 16.65
C ASN A 26 -3.94 5.80 15.64
N ASP A 27 -2.93 5.12 15.10
CA ASP A 27 -2.05 5.70 14.07
C ASP A 27 -2.83 6.06 12.81
N ALA A 28 -3.76 5.19 12.38
CA ALA A 28 -4.60 5.40 11.21
C ALA A 28 -5.55 6.60 11.41
N ALA A 29 -6.15 6.70 12.60
CA ALA A 29 -7.01 7.83 12.95
C ALA A 29 -6.23 9.16 12.94
N GLN A 30 -5.00 9.17 13.48
CA GLN A 30 -4.13 10.36 13.43
C GLN A 30 -3.76 10.74 12.00
N ALA A 31 -3.38 9.78 11.17
CA ALA A 31 -2.94 10.03 9.80
C ALA A 31 -4.08 10.49 8.88
N HIS A 32 -5.31 10.01 9.13
CA HIS A 32 -6.51 10.30 8.33
C HIS A 32 -7.36 11.46 8.89
N GLY A 33 -7.12 11.84 10.15
CA GLY A 33 -7.86 12.89 10.86
C GLY A 33 -9.04 12.38 11.70
N HIS A 34 -9.52 11.18 11.49
CA HIS A 34 -10.56 10.53 12.31
C HIS A 34 -10.60 9.02 12.06
N LEU A 35 -11.19 8.26 12.99
CA LEU A 35 -11.44 6.83 12.79
C LEU A 35 -12.78 6.63 12.07
N CYS A 36 -12.79 5.79 11.03
CA CYS A 36 -13.99 5.37 10.31
C CYS A 36 -13.95 3.88 9.98
N ALA A 37 -15.09 3.33 9.53
CA ALA A 37 -15.17 1.92 9.14
C ALA A 37 -14.15 1.52 8.06
N GLY A 38 -13.85 2.43 7.12
CA GLY A 38 -12.83 2.21 6.10
C GLY A 38 -11.41 2.11 6.68
N GLN A 39 -11.09 2.90 7.71
CA GLN A 39 -9.81 2.80 8.42
C GLN A 39 -9.68 1.47 9.14
N VAL A 40 -10.71 1.04 9.89
CA VAL A 40 -10.68 -0.27 10.59
C VAL A 40 -10.50 -1.40 9.59
N LEU A 41 -11.25 -1.39 8.50
CA LEU A 41 -11.17 -2.39 7.44
C LEU A 41 -9.77 -2.42 6.81
N GLY A 42 -9.22 -1.25 6.47
CA GLY A 42 -7.89 -1.14 5.85
C GLY A 42 -6.76 -1.60 6.76
N VAL A 43 -6.80 -1.26 8.06
CA VAL A 43 -5.85 -1.76 9.06
C VAL A 43 -5.90 -3.29 9.12
N ARG A 44 -7.10 -3.87 9.30
CA ARG A 44 -7.29 -5.32 9.38
C ARG A 44 -6.85 -6.04 8.11
N LEU A 45 -7.17 -5.47 6.94
CA LEU A 45 -6.77 -5.98 5.63
C LEU A 45 -5.24 -6.03 5.49
N ALA A 46 -4.55 -4.95 5.88
CA ALA A 46 -3.11 -4.87 5.81
C ALA A 46 -2.43 -5.83 6.81
N MET A 47 -2.91 -5.89 8.05
CA MET A 47 -2.40 -6.84 9.05
C MET A 47 -2.52 -8.29 8.56
N LEU A 48 -3.66 -8.65 7.95
CA LEU A 48 -3.86 -10.00 7.40
C LEU A 48 -2.88 -10.29 6.25
N GLY A 49 -2.68 -9.33 5.33
CA GLY A 49 -1.73 -9.48 4.23
C GLY A 49 -0.29 -9.70 4.71
N LEU A 50 0.17 -8.89 5.68
CA LEU A 50 1.49 -9.02 6.29
C LEU A 50 1.65 -10.37 7.00
N LYS A 51 0.65 -10.77 7.80
CA LYS A 51 0.62 -12.06 8.49
C LYS A 51 0.76 -13.23 7.51
N LYS A 52 0.05 -13.20 6.39
CA LYS A 52 0.11 -14.25 5.36
C LYS A 52 1.49 -14.35 4.71
N LEU A 53 2.20 -13.24 4.54
CA LEU A 53 3.55 -13.20 3.99
C LEU A 53 4.66 -13.47 5.04
N GLY A 54 4.34 -13.50 6.33
CA GLY A 54 5.32 -13.59 7.40
C GLY A 54 6.21 -12.34 7.52
N ILE A 55 5.66 -11.17 7.20
CA ILE A 55 6.32 -9.87 7.37
C ILE A 55 5.93 -9.30 8.73
N GLU A 56 6.91 -9.17 9.62
CA GLU A 56 6.69 -8.77 11.01
C GLU A 56 7.05 -7.30 11.28
N ASP A 57 8.00 -6.76 10.54
CA ASP A 57 8.47 -5.38 10.70
C ASP A 57 8.49 -4.64 9.35
N PRO A 58 7.30 -4.31 8.82
CA PRO A 58 7.17 -3.73 7.48
C PRO A 58 7.75 -2.32 7.36
N GLN A 59 7.98 -1.63 8.48
CA GLN A 59 8.52 -0.27 8.50
C GLN A 59 10.00 -0.20 8.88
N GLY A 60 10.53 -1.27 9.47
CA GLY A 60 11.94 -1.41 9.87
C GLY A 60 12.71 -2.36 8.96
N LYS A 61 13.03 -3.57 9.46
CA LYS A 61 13.90 -4.54 8.74
C LYS A 61 13.33 -4.98 7.39
N ASP A 62 12.00 -5.17 7.30
CA ASP A 62 11.32 -5.72 6.11
C ASP A 62 10.86 -4.63 5.12
N ARG A 63 11.12 -3.35 5.40
CA ARG A 63 10.58 -2.21 4.62
C ARG A 63 10.92 -2.22 3.13
N LYS A 64 12.02 -2.86 2.73
CA LYS A 64 12.44 -2.95 1.33
C LYS A 64 11.90 -4.19 0.61
N ARG A 65 11.39 -5.14 1.37
CA ARG A 65 10.81 -6.38 0.85
C ARG A 65 9.39 -6.20 0.36
N LEU A 66 8.66 -5.22 0.89
CA LEU A 66 7.22 -5.09 0.67
C LEU A 66 6.90 -4.10 -0.44
N VAL A 67 6.14 -4.57 -1.41
CA VAL A 67 5.40 -3.75 -2.38
C VAL A 67 3.91 -4.03 -2.19
N THR A 68 3.11 -2.98 -2.13
CA THR A 68 1.66 -3.09 -1.92
C THR A 68 0.91 -2.43 -3.07
N PHE A 69 -0.03 -3.15 -3.66
CA PHE A 69 -0.99 -2.62 -4.62
C PHE A 69 -2.31 -2.39 -3.90
N VAL A 70 -2.90 -1.21 -4.07
CA VAL A 70 -4.25 -0.88 -3.61
C VAL A 70 -5.16 -0.69 -4.81
N GLU A 71 -6.42 -1.17 -4.69
CA GLU A 71 -7.37 -1.20 -5.81
C GLU A 71 -8.47 -0.14 -5.71
N ILE A 72 -8.33 0.79 -4.76
CA ILE A 72 -9.27 1.88 -4.54
C ILE A 72 -8.57 3.05 -3.84
N ASP A 73 -9.05 4.27 -4.10
CA ASP A 73 -8.61 5.53 -3.52
C ASP A 73 -9.52 6.00 -2.36
N ARG A 74 -9.72 5.15 -1.35
CA ARG A 74 -10.57 5.43 -0.19
C ARG A 74 -9.80 5.31 1.13
N CYS A 75 -10.46 5.68 2.23
CA CYS A 75 -9.90 5.66 3.60
C CYS A 75 -9.07 4.40 3.93
N ALA A 76 -9.47 3.23 3.40
CA ALA A 76 -8.72 1.98 3.62
C ALA A 76 -7.30 2.03 3.04
N THR A 77 -7.07 2.78 1.96
CA THR A 77 -5.74 2.96 1.37
C THR A 77 -4.81 3.71 2.32
N ASP A 78 -5.30 4.74 3.01
CA ASP A 78 -4.51 5.46 4.02
C ASP A 78 -4.12 4.54 5.17
N ALA A 79 -5.07 3.71 5.64
CA ALA A 79 -4.80 2.72 6.67
C ALA A 79 -3.77 1.66 6.23
N VAL A 80 -3.87 1.17 4.98
CA VAL A 80 -2.86 0.27 4.39
C VAL A 80 -1.48 0.94 4.39
N MET A 81 -1.40 2.23 4.02
CA MET A 81 -0.14 2.98 4.07
C MET A 81 0.42 3.11 5.49
N VAL A 82 -0.45 3.30 6.49
CA VAL A 82 -0.04 3.39 7.91
C VAL A 82 0.54 2.08 8.40
N VAL A 83 -0.13 0.96 8.13
CA VAL A 83 0.31 -0.36 8.58
C VAL A 83 1.60 -0.81 7.88
N THR A 84 1.64 -0.68 6.56
CA THR A 84 2.74 -1.21 5.74
C THR A 84 3.95 -0.28 5.64
N GLY A 85 3.78 1.02 5.88
CA GLY A 85 4.79 2.04 5.58
C GLY A 85 5.04 2.26 4.09
N CYS A 86 4.30 1.57 3.21
CA CYS A 86 4.38 1.75 1.77
C CYS A 86 3.83 3.13 1.37
N ARG A 87 4.53 3.82 0.47
CA ARG A 87 4.17 5.16 -0.02
C ARG A 87 4.41 5.24 -1.52
N LEU A 88 3.63 6.06 -2.23
CA LEU A 88 3.85 6.35 -3.66
C LEU A 88 5.26 6.91 -3.90
N GLY A 89 5.69 7.88 -3.10
CA GLY A 89 7.02 8.49 -3.22
C GLY A 89 8.19 7.53 -2.95
N LYS A 90 7.96 6.46 -2.19
CA LYS A 90 8.94 5.37 -1.99
C LYS A 90 8.85 4.30 -3.08
N ARG A 91 7.91 4.41 -4.01
CA ARG A 91 7.61 3.43 -5.07
C ARG A 91 7.21 2.04 -4.55
N ALA A 92 6.93 1.95 -3.26
CA ALA A 92 6.48 0.72 -2.59
C ALA A 92 4.96 0.58 -2.58
N LEU A 93 4.19 1.68 -2.74
CA LEU A 93 2.75 1.65 -2.95
C LEU A 93 2.45 1.82 -4.43
N LYS A 94 1.55 1.01 -4.95
CA LYS A 94 1.04 1.06 -6.33
C LYS A 94 -0.48 1.21 -6.29
N PHE A 95 -1.01 2.12 -7.07
CA PHE A 95 -2.45 2.28 -7.23
C PHE A 95 -2.90 1.64 -8.55
N ARG A 96 -3.94 0.83 -8.48
CA ARG A 96 -4.66 0.26 -9.62
C ARG A 96 -6.13 0.52 -9.40
N ASP A 97 -6.67 1.50 -10.09
CA ASP A 97 -8.06 1.94 -9.91
C ASP A 97 -9.05 0.93 -10.50
N TRP A 98 -9.44 -0.01 -9.65
CA TRP A 98 -10.48 -1.00 -9.97
C TRP A 98 -11.76 -0.79 -9.16
N GLY A 99 -11.80 0.24 -8.30
CA GLY A 99 -12.92 0.53 -7.41
C GLY A 99 -13.22 -0.58 -6.40
N LYS A 100 -12.25 -1.47 -6.12
CA LYS A 100 -12.42 -2.62 -5.23
C LYS A 100 -11.75 -2.40 -3.89
N MET A 101 -12.45 -2.73 -2.82
CA MET A 101 -11.91 -2.72 -1.46
C MET A 101 -10.98 -3.91 -1.26
N ALA A 102 -9.79 -3.81 -1.84
CA ALA A 102 -8.79 -4.86 -1.88
C ALA A 102 -7.37 -4.29 -1.96
N ALA A 103 -6.42 -5.08 -1.50
CA ALA A 103 -5.00 -4.83 -1.72
C ALA A 103 -4.24 -6.14 -1.96
N THR A 104 -3.14 -6.04 -2.72
CA THR A 104 -2.21 -7.14 -2.95
C THR A 104 -0.86 -6.78 -2.34
N PHE A 105 -0.35 -7.68 -1.51
CA PHE A 105 0.94 -7.54 -0.82
C PHE A 105 1.93 -8.47 -1.50
N VAL A 106 3.08 -7.95 -1.88
CA VAL A 106 4.14 -8.67 -2.59
C VAL A 106 5.42 -8.62 -1.78
N ASP A 107 5.94 -9.78 -1.42
CA ASP A 107 7.29 -9.92 -0.89
C ASP A 107 8.25 -10.06 -2.07
N VAL A 108 9.01 -9.01 -2.35
CA VAL A 108 9.91 -8.98 -3.51
C VAL A 108 11.16 -9.85 -3.37
N GLU A 109 11.48 -10.31 -2.16
CA GLU A 109 12.60 -11.23 -1.95
C GLU A 109 12.22 -12.68 -2.28
N THR A 110 10.99 -13.08 -1.92
CA THR A 110 10.51 -14.44 -2.15
C THR A 110 9.65 -14.59 -3.40
N GLY A 111 9.19 -13.49 -3.97
CA GLY A 111 8.22 -13.47 -5.08
C GLY A 111 6.79 -13.87 -4.66
N LYS A 112 6.54 -14.16 -3.39
CA LYS A 112 5.20 -14.50 -2.89
C LYS A 112 4.31 -13.27 -2.88
N ALA A 113 3.07 -13.46 -3.30
CA ALA A 113 2.08 -12.40 -3.24
C ALA A 113 0.72 -12.92 -2.78
N VAL A 114 0.05 -12.12 -1.94
CA VAL A 114 -1.31 -12.41 -1.46
C VAL A 114 -2.20 -11.22 -1.72
N ARG A 115 -3.34 -11.46 -2.35
CA ARG A 115 -4.41 -10.48 -2.50
C ARG A 115 -5.44 -10.72 -1.42
N VAL A 116 -5.81 -9.65 -0.71
CA VAL A 116 -6.84 -9.62 0.33
C VAL A 116 -7.93 -8.68 -0.13
N ALA A 117 -9.18 -9.16 -0.17
CA ALA A 117 -10.33 -8.38 -0.60
C ALA A 117 -11.45 -8.46 0.43
N ALA A 118 -12.12 -7.35 0.70
CA ALA A 118 -13.25 -7.31 1.61
C ALA A 118 -14.44 -8.09 1.02
N ARG A 119 -15.11 -8.87 1.87
CA ARG A 119 -16.37 -9.55 1.53
C ARG A 119 -17.53 -8.57 1.61
N GLU A 120 -18.38 -8.52 0.59
CA GLU A 120 -19.60 -7.73 0.65
C GLU A 120 -20.54 -8.18 1.78
N SER A 121 -20.58 -9.48 2.09
CA SER A 121 -21.35 -10.04 3.21
C SER A 121 -20.95 -9.48 4.58
N SER A 122 -19.73 -8.97 4.73
CA SER A 122 -19.27 -8.37 5.99
C SER A 122 -20.11 -7.18 6.43
N LYS A 123 -20.67 -6.41 5.48
CA LYS A 123 -21.52 -5.27 5.74
C LYS A 123 -22.86 -5.68 6.35
N ALA A 124 -23.48 -6.73 5.81
CA ALA A 124 -24.72 -7.28 6.32
C ALA A 124 -24.53 -7.90 7.72
N LEU A 125 -23.41 -8.63 7.90
CA LEU A 125 -23.05 -9.21 9.19
C LEU A 125 -22.81 -8.12 10.24
N ALA A 126 -22.11 -7.04 9.90
CA ALA A 126 -21.91 -5.91 10.82
C ALA A 126 -23.23 -5.28 11.28
N LYS A 127 -24.20 -5.14 10.37
CA LYS A 127 -25.54 -4.66 10.72
C LYS A 127 -26.27 -5.61 11.67
N SER A 128 -26.17 -6.93 11.46
CA SER A 128 -26.82 -7.93 12.33
C SER A 128 -26.17 -8.02 13.70
N MET A 129 -24.86 -7.75 13.82
CA MET A 129 -24.16 -7.72 15.11
C MET A 129 -24.52 -6.49 15.95
N HIS A 130 -24.93 -5.39 15.32
CA HIS A 130 -25.29 -4.14 15.98
C HIS A 130 -26.65 -3.62 15.51
N PRO A 131 -27.76 -4.37 15.76
CA PRO A 131 -29.08 -4.04 15.22
C PRO A 131 -29.64 -2.70 15.74
N ASN A 132 -29.21 -2.28 16.92
CA ASN A 132 -29.66 -1.03 17.57
C ASN A 132 -28.82 0.20 17.13
N VAL A 133 -27.75 0.02 16.36
CA VAL A 133 -26.94 1.12 15.82
C VAL A 133 -27.51 1.52 14.46
N THR A 134 -28.11 2.71 14.41
CA THR A 134 -28.77 3.23 13.20
C THR A 134 -27.77 3.69 12.15
N ASP A 135 -26.64 4.25 12.56
CA ASP A 135 -25.56 4.63 11.65
C ASP A 135 -24.81 3.40 11.18
N LYS A 136 -24.88 3.12 9.88
CA LYS A 136 -24.22 1.98 9.25
C LYS A 136 -22.69 2.02 9.37
N ASN A 137 -22.07 3.22 9.35
CA ASN A 137 -20.62 3.35 9.46
C ASN A 137 -20.18 3.04 10.89
N GLN A 138 -20.93 3.49 11.89
CA GLN A 138 -20.68 3.17 13.28
C GLN A 138 -20.85 1.67 13.55
N ALA A 139 -21.93 1.04 13.05
CA ALA A 139 -22.13 -0.40 13.18
C ALA A 139 -20.96 -1.21 12.55
N GLN A 140 -20.53 -0.82 11.35
CA GLN A 140 -19.39 -1.44 10.68
C GLN A 140 -18.08 -1.21 11.45
N MET A 141 -17.85 0.00 11.94
CA MET A 141 -16.63 0.34 12.69
C MET A 141 -16.51 -0.51 13.97
N LEU A 142 -17.60 -0.73 14.69
CA LEU A 142 -17.63 -1.58 15.88
C LEU A 142 -17.45 -3.05 15.51
N ALA A 143 -18.19 -3.56 14.53
CA ALA A 143 -18.17 -4.95 14.14
C ALA A 143 -16.80 -5.36 13.57
N TYR A 144 -16.18 -4.54 12.70
CA TYR A 144 -14.92 -4.85 12.05
C TYR A 144 -13.73 -4.96 13.02
N GLN A 145 -13.85 -4.45 14.24
CA GLN A 145 -12.82 -4.63 15.26
C GLN A 145 -12.86 -6.02 15.89
N VAL A 146 -14.00 -6.71 15.87
CA VAL A 146 -14.20 -8.00 16.56
C VAL A 146 -14.51 -9.17 15.63
N MET A 147 -14.92 -8.92 14.39
CA MET A 147 -15.15 -9.96 13.38
C MET A 147 -13.86 -10.74 13.09
N THR A 148 -14.01 -12.01 12.73
CA THR A 148 -12.87 -12.82 12.28
C THR A 148 -12.40 -12.40 10.88
N ASP A 149 -11.16 -12.73 10.54
CA ASP A 149 -10.61 -12.43 9.22
C ASP A 149 -11.43 -13.09 8.09
N ASP A 150 -11.92 -14.31 8.28
CA ASP A 150 -12.74 -15.03 7.31
C ASP A 150 -14.15 -14.42 7.13
N GLN A 151 -14.68 -13.77 8.15
CA GLN A 151 -15.94 -13.04 8.04
C GLN A 151 -15.76 -11.74 7.24
N MET A 152 -14.59 -11.11 7.34
CA MET A 152 -14.30 -9.85 6.70
C MET A 152 -13.71 -9.98 5.30
N PHE A 153 -12.86 -10.97 5.06
CA PHE A 153 -12.01 -11.02 3.88
C PHE A 153 -12.04 -12.36 3.16
N GLN A 154 -11.76 -12.30 1.89
CA GLN A 154 -11.26 -13.42 1.10
C GLN A 154 -9.80 -13.17 0.74
N THR A 155 -9.01 -14.24 0.75
CA THR A 155 -7.59 -14.19 0.41
C THR A 155 -7.29 -15.09 -0.78
N GLN A 156 -6.39 -14.65 -1.64
CA GLN A 156 -5.91 -15.42 -2.79
C GLN A 156 -4.40 -15.29 -2.87
N TRP A 157 -3.69 -16.42 -2.98
CA TRP A 157 -2.32 -16.40 -3.43
C TRP A 157 -2.32 -16.08 -4.92
N VAL A 158 -1.52 -15.10 -5.32
CA VAL A 158 -1.48 -14.61 -6.70
C VAL A 158 -0.04 -14.53 -7.17
N HIS A 159 0.16 -14.60 -8.47
CA HIS A 159 1.42 -14.21 -9.09
C HIS A 159 1.31 -12.75 -9.54
N VAL A 160 2.32 -11.94 -9.19
CA VAL A 160 2.42 -10.55 -9.62
C VAL A 160 3.73 -10.40 -10.38
N GLU A 161 3.61 -10.16 -11.68
CA GLU A 161 4.77 -9.78 -12.48
C GLU A 161 5.14 -8.33 -12.14
N LEU A 162 6.31 -8.15 -11.54
CA LEU A 162 6.83 -6.86 -11.15
C LEU A 162 8.10 -6.58 -11.98
N PRO A 163 8.00 -5.75 -13.02
CA PRO A 163 9.17 -5.44 -13.84
C PRO A 163 10.20 -4.63 -13.04
N PRO A 164 11.51 -4.71 -13.38
CA PRO A 164 12.58 -4.09 -12.60
C PRO A 164 12.36 -2.61 -12.28
N GLU A 165 11.79 -1.85 -13.21
CA GLU A 165 11.48 -0.43 -13.05
C GLU A 165 10.38 -0.15 -12.02
N GLU A 166 9.61 -1.15 -11.61
CA GLU A 166 8.57 -1.03 -10.59
C GLU A 166 9.09 -1.33 -9.17
N PHE A 167 10.30 -1.88 -9.02
CA PHE A 167 10.88 -2.15 -7.71
C PHE A 167 11.19 -0.86 -6.93
N PRO A 168 11.02 -0.87 -5.60
CA PRO A 168 11.51 0.20 -4.74
C PRO A 168 13.01 0.42 -4.92
N GLY A 169 13.42 1.69 -5.08
CA GLY A 169 14.83 2.03 -5.22
C GLY A 169 15.43 1.83 -6.62
N PHE A 170 14.64 1.40 -7.62
CA PHE A 170 15.10 1.35 -9.00
C PHE A 170 15.64 2.72 -9.46
N LYS A 171 16.84 2.70 -10.05
CA LYS A 171 17.52 3.86 -10.64
C LYS A 171 17.59 3.63 -12.15
N GLY A 172 16.70 4.25 -12.90
CA GLY A 172 16.72 4.27 -14.36
C GLY A 172 17.23 5.60 -14.89
N GLU A 173 17.67 5.59 -16.13
CA GLU A 173 18.01 6.80 -16.85
C GLU A 173 16.81 7.73 -16.98
N ARG A 174 17.07 9.04 -16.98
CA ARG A 174 16.11 10.06 -17.27
C ARG A 174 16.26 10.46 -18.74
N VAL A 175 15.17 10.43 -19.47
CA VAL A 175 15.11 10.91 -20.86
C VAL A 175 14.29 12.20 -20.93
N VAL A 176 14.38 12.92 -22.04
CA VAL A 176 13.60 14.14 -22.27
C VAL A 176 12.56 13.86 -23.35
N CYS A 177 11.34 14.34 -23.14
CA CYS A 177 10.30 14.29 -24.14
C CYS A 177 10.63 15.23 -25.31
N GLU A 178 10.71 14.70 -26.52
CA GLU A 178 11.06 15.49 -27.71
C GLU A 178 9.98 16.50 -28.11
N GLN A 179 8.75 16.35 -27.61
CA GLN A 179 7.66 17.26 -27.94
C GLN A 179 7.51 18.42 -26.95
N CYS A 180 7.54 18.17 -25.62
CA CYS A 180 7.32 19.19 -24.62
C CYS A 180 8.58 19.58 -23.83
N GLY A 181 9.70 18.89 -24.00
CA GLY A 181 10.94 19.17 -23.29
C GLY A 181 10.98 18.70 -21.82
N GLU A 182 9.91 18.09 -21.30
CA GLU A 182 9.86 17.62 -19.92
C GLU A 182 10.65 16.33 -19.72
N GLY A 183 11.26 16.18 -18.52
CA GLY A 183 12.01 14.97 -18.17
C GLY A 183 11.12 13.81 -17.76
N ILE A 184 11.40 12.65 -18.28
CA ILE A 184 10.71 11.39 -18.02
C ILE A 184 11.64 10.47 -17.24
N ASN A 185 11.17 9.94 -16.09
CA ASN A 185 11.94 9.07 -15.23
C ASN A 185 11.45 7.62 -15.31
N PHE A 186 12.35 6.69 -14.95
CA PHE A 186 12.02 5.30 -14.66
C PHE A 186 11.40 4.52 -15.82
N ARG A 187 11.92 4.72 -17.03
CA ARG A 187 11.46 4.04 -18.27
C ARG A 187 9.96 4.20 -18.54
N ARG A 188 9.42 5.41 -18.23
CA ARG A 188 8.00 5.72 -18.50
C ARG A 188 7.79 6.48 -19.79
N GLU A 189 8.81 6.57 -20.63
CA GLU A 189 8.68 7.09 -21.97
C GLU A 189 7.85 6.16 -22.87
N VAL A 190 7.17 6.76 -23.82
CA VAL A 190 6.50 6.07 -24.94
C VAL A 190 7.32 6.29 -26.18
N ARG A 191 7.74 5.20 -26.84
CA ARG A 191 8.48 5.27 -28.11
C ARG A 191 7.51 5.09 -29.26
N ARG A 192 7.44 6.07 -30.16
CA ARG A 192 6.66 6.03 -31.40
C ARG A 192 7.61 6.23 -32.59
N GLY A 193 7.98 5.14 -33.25
CA GLY A 193 9.08 5.15 -34.22
C GLY A 193 10.39 5.60 -33.56
N ALA A 194 11.04 6.62 -34.11
CA ALA A 194 12.27 7.18 -33.55
C ALA A 194 12.03 8.18 -32.39
N LYS A 195 10.79 8.64 -32.16
CA LYS A 195 10.48 9.68 -31.18
C LYS A 195 10.32 9.14 -29.78
N VAL A 196 10.89 9.86 -28.80
CA VAL A 196 10.74 9.63 -27.37
C VAL A 196 9.74 10.66 -26.80
N LEU A 197 8.58 10.21 -26.32
CA LEU A 197 7.49 11.05 -25.85
C LEU A 197 7.15 10.73 -24.38
N CYS A 198 6.68 11.74 -23.63
CA CYS A 198 5.99 11.49 -22.37
C CYS A 198 4.57 10.95 -22.66
N ARG A 199 3.94 10.31 -21.68
CA ARG A 199 2.59 9.76 -21.81
C ARG A 199 1.57 10.81 -22.23
N ALA A 200 1.65 12.02 -21.68
CA ALA A 200 0.77 13.12 -22.04
C ALA A 200 0.90 13.48 -23.52
N CYS A 201 2.11 13.63 -24.06
CA CYS A 201 2.35 13.89 -25.48
C CYS A 201 2.03 12.68 -26.36
N ALA A 202 2.05 11.49 -25.79
CA ALA A 202 1.62 10.26 -26.46
C ALA A 202 0.08 10.04 -26.42
N GLY A 203 -0.70 10.99 -25.87
CA GLY A 203 -2.17 10.93 -25.88
C GLY A 203 -2.83 10.49 -24.59
N GLU A 204 -2.06 10.16 -23.52
CA GLU A 204 -2.60 9.81 -22.19
C GLU A 204 -2.77 11.08 -21.29
N ARG A 205 -3.19 12.20 -21.88
CA ARG A 205 -3.34 13.46 -21.18
C ARG A 205 -4.65 13.49 -20.39
N TYR A 206 -4.59 13.89 -19.10
CA TYR A 206 -5.76 14.07 -18.23
C TYR A 206 -6.20 15.54 -18.11
N TYR A 207 -5.54 16.44 -18.84
CA TYR A 207 -5.82 17.89 -18.85
C TYR A 207 -5.74 18.43 -20.26
N GLU A 208 -6.41 19.55 -20.51
CA GLU A 208 -6.28 20.33 -21.73
C GLU A 208 -5.58 21.66 -21.42
N PRO A 209 -4.52 22.06 -22.16
CA PRO A 209 -3.90 23.38 -22.02
C PRO A 209 -4.92 24.47 -22.33
N ILE A 210 -4.97 25.49 -21.48
CA ILE A 210 -5.70 26.71 -21.74
C ILE A 210 -4.68 27.69 -22.35
N VAL A 211 -4.92 28.13 -23.58
CA VAL A 211 -4.07 29.08 -24.30
C VAL A 211 -4.50 30.52 -23.98
#